data_6eae9b4368cd41a240a63a5d3077be36
#
_entry.id   6eae9b4368cd41a240a63a5d3077be36
#
_cell.length_a   1.000
_cell.length_b   1.000
_cell.length_c   1.000
_cell.angle_alpha   90.00
_cell.angle_beta   90.00
_cell.angle_gamma   90.00
#
_symmetry.space_group_name_H-M   'P 1'
#
loop_
_entity.id
_entity.type
_entity.pdbx_description
1 polymer ?
#
loop_
_entity_poly.entity_id
_entity_poly.type
_entity_poly.pdbx_seq_one_letter_code
_entity_poly.pdbx_strand_id
1 'polypeptide(L)'
;MKLSVKTLATKIAICLTVASSLASAAKADGKIFNRTLKATTWVLAKTDGAISSGTGVLVDAEKKLVITNFHVVGEARTAVVFFPDFKDDKLIVEKKHYTENVKKLSVRGRVLAADRKRDLALIELDRLPAGVEALPLAAESITPGEDIQSVGNPGASGALWVYNSGTVRTIYQKQFRTGAGEHDFMVVETQSPVNSGDSGGPVVSDKGELVAIAQATSRKGSLISYNVDISEVKAFMDSDWKQAPLPVVDVLEQTEVAYKRIQEDLLEVTITQNDKSQQTVYVSKDVEYFEQADVRKVWSLAASMKEAPSLEVQMKLLEQNGRTKLGSWTIEEDRNGNYLIIYMCKLDATATPRTLKSTMEYVARLTTLGKKDFGTTTTSTPQTAKDTTADVLGDWLGN
;
A
#
# COMPACT_ATOMS: atom_id res chain seq x y z
N MET A 1 59.44 -47.48 12.35
CA MET A 1 58.51 -46.71 11.52
C MET A 1 58.49 -45.26 12.02
N LYS A 2 59.34 -44.37 11.43
CA LYS A 2 59.44 -42.94 11.84
C LYS A 2 58.54 -42.16 10.93
N LEU A 3 57.34 -41.74 11.41
CA LEU A 3 56.55 -40.75 10.72
C LEU A 3 57.30 -39.39 10.81
N SER A 4 57.57 -38.83 9.66
CA SER A 4 58.28 -37.54 9.55
C SER A 4 57.51 -36.43 10.26
N VAL A 5 58.18 -35.73 11.17
CA VAL A 5 57.63 -34.54 11.91
C VAL A 5 57.09 -33.45 10.96
N LYS A 6 57.59 -33.38 9.73
CA LYS A 6 57.13 -32.46 8.68
C LYS A 6 55.68 -32.73 8.23
N THR A 7 55.27 -34.01 8.16
CA THR A 7 53.90 -34.37 7.72
C THR A 7 52.85 -34.05 8.79
N LEU A 8 53.23 -34.06 10.06
CA LEU A 8 52.33 -33.71 11.17
C LEU A 8 52.10 -32.17 11.24
N ALA A 9 53.15 -31.39 11.06
CA ALA A 9 53.09 -29.94 11.06
C ALA A 9 52.21 -29.39 9.92
N THR A 10 52.29 -29.98 8.71
CA THR A 10 51.46 -29.56 7.55
C THR A 10 49.99 -29.89 7.75
N LYS A 11 49.64 -31.03 8.35
CA LYS A 11 48.22 -31.37 8.65
C LYS A 11 47.62 -30.49 9.74
N ILE A 12 48.39 -30.07 10.75
CA ILE A 12 47.96 -29.19 11.81
C ILE A 12 47.77 -27.76 11.26
N ALA A 13 48.63 -27.29 10.36
CA ALA A 13 48.51 -25.97 9.72
C ALA A 13 47.27 -25.91 8.82
N ILE A 14 46.94 -26.94 8.04
CA ILE A 14 45.72 -26.99 7.22
C ILE A 14 44.44 -27.02 8.07
N CYS A 15 44.41 -27.77 9.17
CA CYS A 15 43.28 -27.79 10.09
C CYS A 15 43.06 -26.41 10.78
N LEU A 16 44.13 -25.73 11.16
CA LEU A 16 44.03 -24.39 11.77
C LEU A 16 43.57 -23.30 10.78
N THR A 17 43.95 -23.36 9.51
CA THR A 17 43.52 -22.43 8.47
C THR A 17 42.05 -22.66 8.10
N VAL A 18 41.58 -23.89 8.03
CA VAL A 18 40.14 -24.18 7.78
C VAL A 18 39.27 -23.78 8.96
N ALA A 19 39.70 -24.03 10.20
CA ALA A 19 38.97 -23.62 11.40
C ALA A 19 38.89 -22.09 11.55
N SER A 20 39.93 -21.35 11.16
CA SER A 20 39.89 -19.87 11.18
C SER A 20 39.01 -19.27 10.09
N SER A 21 38.89 -19.88 8.91
CA SER A 21 37.98 -19.43 7.86
C SER A 21 36.52 -19.66 8.21
N LEU A 22 36.16 -20.78 8.82
CA LEU A 22 34.81 -21.10 9.30
C LEU A 22 34.38 -20.15 10.45
N ALA A 23 35.30 -19.88 11.40
CA ALA A 23 35.02 -18.92 12.47
C ALA A 23 34.89 -17.48 11.97
N SER A 24 35.56 -17.12 10.87
CA SER A 24 35.42 -15.80 10.22
C SER A 24 34.08 -15.66 9.51
N ALA A 25 33.59 -16.70 8.84
CA ALA A 25 32.27 -16.68 8.17
C ALA A 25 31.12 -16.53 9.19
N ALA A 26 31.11 -17.36 10.24
CA ALA A 26 30.10 -17.29 11.31
C ALA A 26 30.10 -15.94 12.04
N LYS A 27 31.24 -15.28 12.18
CA LYS A 27 31.37 -13.95 12.77
C LYS A 27 30.90 -12.82 11.80
N ALA A 28 31.00 -13.06 10.50
CA ALA A 28 30.51 -12.15 9.47
C ALA A 28 28.97 -12.15 9.46
N ASP A 29 28.32 -13.31 9.48
CA ASP A 29 26.86 -13.45 9.53
C ASP A 29 26.24 -12.74 10.74
N GLY A 30 26.82 -12.86 11.91
CA GLY A 30 26.36 -12.16 13.11
C GLY A 30 26.48 -10.65 13.02
N LYS A 31 27.47 -10.12 12.29
CA LYS A 31 27.60 -8.67 12.06
C LYS A 31 26.54 -8.14 11.10
N ILE A 32 26.27 -8.88 10.03
CA ILE A 32 25.24 -8.53 9.04
C ILE A 32 23.87 -8.55 9.71
N PHE A 33 23.56 -9.61 10.46
CA PHE A 33 22.32 -9.68 11.24
C PHE A 33 22.13 -8.47 12.17
N ASN A 34 23.14 -8.14 12.98
CA ASN A 34 23.05 -7.02 13.91
C ASN A 34 22.90 -5.67 13.22
N ARG A 35 23.55 -5.47 12.07
CA ARG A 35 23.39 -4.28 11.25
C ARG A 35 21.98 -4.19 10.67
N THR A 36 21.49 -5.27 10.07
CA THR A 36 20.14 -5.36 9.51
C THR A 36 19.10 -5.13 10.59
N LEU A 37 19.27 -5.75 11.77
CA LEU A 37 18.37 -5.61 12.90
C LEU A 37 18.23 -4.15 13.35
N LYS A 38 19.34 -3.40 13.45
CA LYS A 38 19.33 -1.99 13.85
C LYS A 38 18.55 -1.06 12.90
N ALA A 39 18.45 -1.44 11.64
CA ALA A 39 17.68 -0.70 10.63
C ALA A 39 16.25 -1.19 10.48
N THR A 40 15.95 -2.42 10.93
CA THR A 40 14.63 -3.02 10.76
C THR A 40 13.62 -2.41 11.72
N THR A 41 12.41 -2.18 11.24
CA THR A 41 11.31 -1.63 12.05
C THR A 41 10.08 -2.52 11.97
N TRP A 42 9.27 -2.50 13.02
CA TRP A 42 7.91 -3.02 13.00
C TRP A 42 6.96 -1.85 12.76
N VAL A 43 6.20 -1.91 11.67
CA VAL A 43 5.30 -0.84 11.20
C VAL A 43 3.87 -1.24 11.47
N LEU A 44 3.11 -0.36 12.13
CA LEU A 44 1.67 -0.46 12.32
C LEU A 44 1.00 0.75 11.71
N ALA A 45 0.02 0.55 10.85
CA ALA A 45 -0.78 1.61 10.25
C ALA A 45 -2.28 1.33 10.44
N LYS A 46 -3.06 2.38 10.67
CA LYS A 46 -4.52 2.24 10.77
C LYS A 46 -5.13 2.51 9.40
N THR A 47 -5.66 1.46 8.77
CA THR A 47 -6.35 1.53 7.48
C THR A 47 -7.80 1.07 7.67
N ASP A 48 -8.77 1.87 7.24
CA ASP A 48 -10.20 1.48 7.24
C ASP A 48 -10.77 0.91 8.56
N GLY A 49 -10.27 1.41 9.68
CA GLY A 49 -10.69 0.94 11.00
C GLY A 49 -9.97 -0.30 11.51
N ALA A 50 -9.17 -0.97 10.69
CA ALA A 50 -8.29 -2.08 11.07
C ALA A 50 -6.84 -1.61 11.25
N ILE A 51 -6.05 -2.38 12.00
CA ILE A 51 -4.61 -2.16 12.12
C ILE A 51 -3.91 -3.13 11.16
N SER A 52 -3.23 -2.56 10.16
CA SER A 52 -2.29 -3.28 9.33
C SER A 52 -0.94 -3.38 10.02
N SER A 53 -0.23 -4.47 9.83
CA SER A 53 1.07 -4.75 10.43
C SER A 53 2.05 -5.27 9.37
N GLY A 54 3.24 -4.70 9.37
CA GLY A 54 4.34 -5.10 8.47
C GLY A 54 5.70 -4.74 9.03
N THR A 55 6.69 -4.84 8.18
CA THR A 55 8.08 -4.51 8.47
C THR A 55 8.48 -3.27 7.66
N GLY A 56 9.48 -2.55 8.10
CA GLY A 56 10.11 -1.46 7.36
C GLY A 56 11.61 -1.46 7.57
N VAL A 57 12.32 -0.65 6.81
CA VAL A 57 13.77 -0.50 6.90
C VAL A 57 14.17 0.98 6.88
N LEU A 58 14.99 1.39 7.85
CA LEU A 58 15.60 2.72 7.87
C LEU A 58 16.66 2.81 6.76
N VAL A 59 16.47 3.71 5.81
CA VAL A 59 17.33 3.90 4.63
C VAL A 59 18.08 5.24 4.64
N ASP A 60 17.62 6.20 5.42
CA ASP A 60 18.27 7.51 5.59
C ASP A 60 18.10 7.96 7.05
N ALA A 61 19.20 8.00 7.79
CA ALA A 61 19.18 8.39 9.19
C ALA A 61 19.11 9.92 9.37
N GLU A 62 19.64 10.69 8.44
CA GLU A 62 19.62 12.16 8.51
C GLU A 62 18.19 12.69 8.28
N LYS A 63 17.53 12.19 7.23
CA LYS A 63 16.14 12.51 6.92
C LYS A 63 15.15 11.65 7.69
N LYS A 64 15.60 10.67 8.45
CA LYS A 64 14.78 9.73 9.26
C LYS A 64 13.76 8.97 8.41
N LEU A 65 14.18 8.45 7.26
CA LEU A 65 13.31 7.80 6.28
C LEU A 65 13.32 6.27 6.45
N VAL A 66 12.12 5.73 6.59
CA VAL A 66 11.84 4.30 6.58
C VAL A 66 11.08 3.94 5.31
N ILE A 67 11.54 2.91 4.59
CA ILE A 67 10.80 2.30 3.47
C ILE A 67 10.03 1.09 4.00
N THR A 68 8.81 0.91 3.50
CA THR A 68 7.96 -0.26 3.67
C THR A 68 7.16 -0.51 2.38
N ASN A 69 6.28 -1.51 2.36
CA ASN A 69 5.36 -1.67 1.23
C ASN A 69 4.15 -0.73 1.34
N PHE A 70 3.59 -0.37 0.17
CA PHE A 70 2.32 0.35 0.10
C PHE A 70 1.20 -0.43 0.81
N HIS A 71 1.06 -1.73 0.55
CA HIS A 71 0.00 -2.53 1.16
C HIS A 71 0.07 -2.63 2.70
N VAL A 72 1.22 -2.29 3.31
CA VAL A 72 1.37 -2.19 4.78
C VAL A 72 0.74 -0.91 5.32
N VAL A 73 0.90 0.21 4.65
CA VAL A 73 0.38 1.51 5.10
C VAL A 73 -0.95 1.88 4.46
N GLY A 74 -1.26 1.35 3.27
CA GLY A 74 -2.45 1.70 2.52
C GLY A 74 -2.57 3.21 2.31
N GLU A 75 -3.72 3.77 2.60
CA GLU A 75 -4.01 5.21 2.55
C GLU A 75 -3.72 5.94 3.88
N ALA A 76 -3.12 5.26 4.86
CA ALA A 76 -2.83 5.89 6.14
C ALA A 76 -1.83 7.04 5.99
N ARG A 77 -2.10 8.14 6.67
CA ARG A 77 -1.20 9.33 6.69
C ARG A 77 -0.12 9.23 7.75
N THR A 78 -0.33 8.35 8.72
CA THR A 78 0.59 8.16 9.84
C THR A 78 0.75 6.69 10.15
N ALA A 79 1.92 6.33 10.64
CA ALA A 79 2.23 5.01 11.13
C ALA A 79 2.83 5.08 12.54
N VAL A 80 2.69 4.00 13.28
CA VAL A 80 3.41 3.76 14.52
C VAL A 80 4.54 2.78 14.22
N VAL A 81 5.76 3.18 14.53
CA VAL A 81 6.96 2.45 14.18
C VAL A 81 7.73 2.07 15.43
N PHE A 82 8.14 0.82 15.53
CA PHE A 82 8.99 0.32 16.60
C PHE A 82 10.33 -0.12 16.05
N PHE A 83 11.38 0.14 16.79
CA PHE A 83 12.70 -0.44 16.58
C PHE A 83 12.97 -1.54 17.61
N PRO A 84 13.95 -2.42 17.38
CA PRO A 84 14.36 -3.44 18.34
C PRO A 84 14.71 -2.82 19.69
N ASP A 85 14.18 -3.38 20.77
CA ASP A 85 14.50 -3.02 22.15
C ASP A 85 15.30 -4.11 22.82
N PHE A 86 16.18 -3.74 23.74
CA PHE A 86 17.09 -4.66 24.41
C PHE A 86 16.99 -4.51 25.92
N LYS A 87 17.11 -5.62 26.62
CA LYS A 87 17.25 -5.68 28.05
C LYS A 87 18.45 -6.55 28.41
N ASP A 88 19.40 -6.00 29.15
CA ASP A 88 20.65 -6.70 29.53
C ASP A 88 21.33 -7.31 28.30
N ASP A 89 21.48 -6.53 27.23
CA ASP A 89 22.04 -6.89 25.92
C ASP A 89 21.28 -8.02 25.18
N LYS A 90 20.10 -8.42 25.65
CA LYS A 90 19.24 -9.40 24.99
C LYS A 90 18.13 -8.73 24.24
N LEU A 91 17.99 -9.10 22.96
CA LEU A 91 16.90 -8.65 22.11
C LEU A 91 15.55 -9.09 22.68
N ILE A 92 14.62 -8.16 22.82
CA ILE A 92 13.25 -8.46 23.23
C ILE A 92 12.44 -8.73 21.97
N VAL A 93 11.90 -9.94 21.86
CA VAL A 93 11.17 -10.39 20.66
C VAL A 93 9.65 -10.46 20.86
N GLU A 94 9.16 -10.36 22.08
CA GLU A 94 7.75 -10.50 22.43
C GLU A 94 6.95 -9.27 21.99
N LYS A 95 5.96 -9.44 21.09
CA LYS A 95 5.06 -8.37 20.63
C LYS A 95 4.41 -7.61 21.77
N LYS A 96 4.03 -8.34 22.84
CA LYS A 96 3.36 -7.78 24.01
C LYS A 96 4.20 -6.69 24.68
N HIS A 97 5.52 -6.86 24.77
CA HIS A 97 6.42 -5.85 25.33
C HIS A 97 6.26 -4.50 24.63
N TYR A 98 6.20 -4.49 23.30
CA TYR A 98 6.08 -3.28 22.48
C TYR A 98 4.67 -2.67 22.58
N THR A 99 3.63 -3.49 22.52
CA THR A 99 2.25 -3.00 22.58
C THR A 99 1.83 -2.47 23.96
N GLU A 100 2.39 -2.99 25.03
CA GLU A 100 2.18 -2.47 26.40
C GLU A 100 2.99 -1.19 26.68
N ASN A 101 4.06 -0.96 25.94
CA ASN A 101 4.96 0.18 26.10
C ASN A 101 4.94 1.16 24.92
N VAL A 102 3.82 1.26 24.19
CA VAL A 102 3.68 2.09 22.98
C VAL A 102 4.20 3.52 23.21
N LYS A 103 3.77 4.18 24.29
CA LYS A 103 4.17 5.56 24.57
C LYS A 103 5.68 5.77 24.71
N LYS A 104 6.42 4.75 25.14
CA LYS A 104 7.87 4.81 25.36
C LYS A 104 8.65 4.34 24.14
N LEU A 105 8.24 3.23 23.54
CA LEU A 105 9.01 2.52 22.53
C LEU A 105 8.65 2.91 21.10
N SER A 106 7.44 3.41 20.86
CA SER A 106 7.05 3.78 19.52
C SER A 106 7.63 5.13 19.08
N VAL A 107 7.77 5.24 17.78
CA VAL A 107 8.04 6.48 17.07
C VAL A 107 6.88 6.72 16.11
N ARG A 108 6.37 7.94 16.12
CA ARG A 108 5.36 8.33 15.13
C ARG A 108 6.05 8.58 13.80
N GLY A 109 5.44 8.07 12.72
CA GLY A 109 5.87 8.32 11.36
C GLY A 109 4.77 8.98 10.54
N ARG A 110 5.16 9.85 9.64
CA ARG A 110 4.29 10.45 8.61
C ARG A 110 4.56 9.75 7.29
N VAL A 111 3.53 9.20 6.64
CA VAL A 111 3.64 8.66 5.29
C VAL A 111 3.81 9.83 4.32
N LEU A 112 5.01 9.95 3.73
CA LEU A 112 5.34 11.02 2.79
C LEU A 112 4.85 10.70 1.39
N ALA A 113 5.02 9.45 0.98
CA ALA A 113 4.75 9.01 -0.37
C ALA A 113 4.39 7.53 -0.41
N ALA A 114 3.66 7.14 -1.44
CA ALA A 114 3.31 5.77 -1.74
C ALA A 114 3.27 5.56 -3.26
N ASP A 115 3.80 4.42 -3.70
CA ASP A 115 3.75 3.95 -5.08
C ASP A 115 3.09 2.57 -5.10
N ARG A 116 1.85 2.51 -5.57
CA ARG A 116 1.09 1.25 -5.63
C ARG A 116 1.65 0.30 -6.66
N LYS A 117 2.17 0.84 -7.78
CA LYS A 117 2.70 0.03 -8.87
C LYS A 117 3.95 -0.72 -8.45
N ARG A 118 4.84 -0.05 -7.69
CA ARG A 118 6.03 -0.65 -7.07
C ARG A 118 5.76 -1.31 -5.74
N ASP A 119 4.56 -1.10 -5.16
CA ASP A 119 4.20 -1.52 -3.79
C ASP A 119 5.20 -1.00 -2.75
N LEU A 120 5.59 0.27 -2.85
CA LEU A 120 6.51 0.93 -1.93
C LEU A 120 5.83 2.12 -1.24
N ALA A 121 6.25 2.39 -0.01
CA ALA A 121 5.87 3.59 0.73
C ALA A 121 7.04 4.13 1.54
N LEU A 122 7.07 5.46 1.71
CA LEU A 122 8.11 6.18 2.42
C LEU A 122 7.51 6.84 3.67
N ILE A 123 8.11 6.59 4.82
CA ILE A 123 7.69 7.12 6.11
C ILE A 123 8.82 7.99 6.67
N GLU A 124 8.51 9.25 7.01
CA GLU A 124 9.40 10.14 7.77
C GLU A 124 9.07 10.00 9.27
N LEU A 125 10.07 9.71 10.08
CA LEU A 125 9.91 9.56 11.51
C LEU A 125 10.13 10.89 12.26
N ASP A 126 9.36 11.14 13.32
CA ASP A 126 9.53 12.34 14.15
C ASP A 126 10.92 12.37 14.81
N ARG A 127 11.46 11.21 15.19
CA ARG A 127 12.76 11.03 15.82
C ARG A 127 13.35 9.65 15.51
N LEU A 128 14.63 9.47 15.78
CA LEU A 128 15.26 8.14 15.81
C LEU A 128 15.65 7.77 17.25
N PRO A 129 15.46 6.50 17.65
CA PRO A 129 16.05 5.98 18.90
C PRO A 129 17.58 5.95 18.81
N ALA A 130 18.23 5.93 19.96
CA ALA A 130 19.68 5.77 20.01
C ALA A 130 20.12 4.39 19.50
N GLY A 131 21.23 4.33 18.78
CA GLY A 131 21.84 3.09 18.33
C GLY A 131 21.24 2.48 17.06
N VAL A 132 20.22 3.11 16.44
CA VAL A 132 19.73 2.72 15.12
C VAL A 132 20.66 3.20 14.02
N GLU A 133 20.75 2.47 12.94
CA GLU A 133 21.63 2.77 11.81
C GLU A 133 20.88 2.50 10.51
N ALA A 134 20.97 3.39 9.51
CA ALA A 134 20.41 3.15 8.20
C ALA A 134 21.22 2.09 7.43
N LEU A 135 20.51 1.25 6.65
CA LEU A 135 21.19 0.35 5.72
C LEU A 135 21.69 1.12 4.51
N PRO A 136 22.92 0.85 4.05
CA PRO A 136 23.39 1.34 2.76
C PRO A 136 22.61 0.64 1.64
N LEU A 137 22.24 1.39 0.62
CA LEU A 137 21.64 0.83 -0.58
C LEU A 137 22.73 0.24 -1.46
N ALA A 138 22.53 -0.97 -1.96
CA ALA A 138 23.44 -1.57 -2.94
C ALA A 138 23.52 -0.69 -4.20
N ALA A 139 24.70 -0.61 -4.80
CA ALA A 139 24.91 0.19 -6.01
C ALA A 139 24.13 -0.36 -7.20
N GLU A 140 24.03 -1.67 -7.32
CA GLU A 140 23.40 -2.41 -8.41
C GLU A 140 22.50 -3.50 -7.86
N SER A 141 21.64 -4.06 -8.73
CA SER A 141 20.81 -5.23 -8.40
C SER A 141 21.71 -6.43 -8.11
N ILE A 142 21.26 -7.26 -7.16
CA ILE A 142 21.91 -8.53 -6.82
C ILE A 142 21.78 -9.51 -7.97
N THR A 143 22.68 -10.51 -8.05
CA THR A 143 22.66 -11.49 -9.14
C THR A 143 22.13 -12.87 -8.72
N PRO A 144 21.56 -13.68 -9.63
CA PRO A 144 21.15 -15.04 -9.34
C PRO A 144 22.29 -15.90 -8.80
N GLY A 145 22.01 -16.69 -7.76
CA GLY A 145 22.99 -17.53 -7.07
C GLY A 145 23.65 -16.88 -5.84
N GLU A 146 23.50 -15.56 -5.65
CA GLU A 146 23.99 -14.89 -4.44
C GLU A 146 23.07 -15.16 -3.23
N ASP A 147 23.67 -15.24 -2.05
CA ASP A 147 22.96 -15.43 -0.80
C ASP A 147 22.41 -14.11 -0.27
N ILE A 148 21.24 -14.20 0.38
CA ILE A 148 20.57 -13.06 1.01
C ILE A 148 20.18 -13.39 2.45
N GLN A 149 20.07 -12.34 3.25
CA GLN A 149 19.54 -12.39 4.60
C GLN A 149 18.42 -11.36 4.74
N SER A 150 17.48 -11.63 5.64
CA SER A 150 16.41 -10.69 5.97
C SER A 150 16.04 -10.75 7.45
N VAL A 151 15.47 -9.67 7.96
CA VAL A 151 14.86 -9.60 9.28
C VAL A 151 13.46 -9.05 9.11
N GLY A 152 12.46 -9.74 9.65
CA GLY A 152 11.07 -9.38 9.50
C GLY A 152 10.25 -9.54 10.78
N ASN A 153 8.95 -9.19 10.69
CA ASN A 153 8.00 -9.21 11.80
C ASN A 153 6.76 -10.04 11.45
N PRO A 154 6.90 -11.37 11.25
CA PRO A 154 5.81 -12.20 10.75
C PRO A 154 4.60 -12.19 11.69
N GLY A 155 3.40 -11.99 11.09
CA GLY A 155 2.15 -11.87 11.84
C GLY A 155 1.78 -13.12 12.61
N ALA A 156 2.00 -14.30 11.99
CA ALA A 156 1.70 -15.59 12.58
C ALA A 156 2.71 -16.03 13.67
N SER A 157 3.90 -15.42 13.71
CA SER A 157 4.87 -15.65 14.78
C SER A 157 4.47 -14.91 16.05
N GLY A 158 4.70 -15.49 17.19
CA GLY A 158 4.62 -14.80 18.50
C GLY A 158 5.76 -13.80 18.71
N ALA A 159 6.78 -13.82 17.85
CA ALA A 159 8.00 -13.04 17.95
C ALA A 159 8.13 -12.01 16.82
N LEU A 160 8.82 -10.91 17.13
CA LEU A 160 9.34 -9.91 16.19
C LEU A 160 10.80 -10.22 15.87
N TRP A 161 11.36 -9.52 14.88
CA TRP A 161 12.78 -9.53 14.52
C TRP A 161 13.28 -10.91 14.10
N VAL A 162 12.43 -11.64 13.36
CA VAL A 162 12.73 -13.00 12.89
C VAL A 162 13.72 -12.94 11.75
N TYR A 163 14.82 -13.67 11.90
CA TYR A 163 15.85 -13.83 10.88
C TYR A 163 15.43 -14.85 9.84
N ASN A 164 15.68 -14.56 8.58
CA ASN A 164 15.57 -15.48 7.46
C ASN A 164 16.79 -15.36 6.55
N SER A 165 17.09 -16.43 5.83
CA SER A 165 18.12 -16.46 4.78
C SER A 165 17.63 -17.25 3.57
N GLY A 166 18.27 -17.04 2.45
CA GLY A 166 17.96 -17.71 1.20
C GLY A 166 18.92 -17.35 0.08
N THR A 167 18.57 -17.75 -1.14
CA THR A 167 19.39 -17.54 -2.32
C THR A 167 18.56 -16.89 -3.41
N VAL A 168 19.14 -15.96 -4.18
CA VAL A 168 18.50 -15.34 -5.35
C VAL A 168 18.36 -16.37 -6.46
N ARG A 169 17.14 -16.52 -7.00
CA ARG A 169 16.83 -17.43 -8.09
C ARG A 169 16.94 -16.74 -9.46
N THR A 170 16.30 -15.58 -9.57
CA THR A 170 16.26 -14.82 -10.82
C THR A 170 15.77 -13.39 -10.55
N ILE A 171 16.00 -12.51 -11.52
CA ILE A 171 15.53 -11.11 -11.48
C ILE A 171 14.84 -10.83 -12.82
N TYR A 172 13.61 -10.28 -12.78
CA TYR A 172 12.82 -10.00 -13.98
C TYR A 172 11.69 -9.02 -13.71
N GLN A 173 11.22 -8.35 -14.74
CA GLN A 173 10.02 -7.52 -14.68
C GLN A 173 8.79 -8.40 -14.51
N LYS A 174 7.96 -8.10 -13.52
CA LYS A 174 6.75 -8.87 -13.23
C LYS A 174 5.52 -7.98 -13.07
N GLN A 175 4.48 -8.31 -13.82
CA GLN A 175 3.15 -7.76 -13.63
C GLN A 175 2.27 -8.79 -12.93
N PHE A 176 1.60 -8.36 -11.87
CA PHE A 176 0.67 -9.21 -11.11
C PHE A 176 -0.29 -8.37 -10.28
N ARG A 177 -1.35 -9.00 -9.78
CA ARG A 177 -2.37 -8.37 -8.95
C ARG A 177 -2.41 -8.99 -7.56
N THR A 178 -2.55 -8.14 -6.54
CA THR A 178 -2.82 -8.51 -5.14
C THR A 178 -4.08 -7.81 -4.65
N GLY A 179 -4.45 -7.99 -3.38
CA GLY A 179 -5.51 -7.19 -2.75
C GLY A 179 -5.22 -5.69 -2.70
N ALA A 180 -3.95 -5.27 -2.82
CA ALA A 180 -3.55 -3.87 -2.84
C ALA A 180 -3.59 -3.22 -4.25
N GLY A 181 -3.92 -3.99 -5.29
CA GLY A 181 -4.01 -3.52 -6.66
C GLY A 181 -3.07 -4.22 -7.64
N GLU A 182 -2.86 -3.57 -8.77
CA GLU A 182 -1.93 -4.04 -9.82
C GLU A 182 -0.52 -3.56 -9.53
N HIS A 183 0.43 -4.47 -9.70
CA HIS A 183 1.85 -4.24 -9.51
C HIS A 183 2.62 -4.49 -10.79
N ASP A 184 3.65 -3.69 -11.04
CA ASP A 184 4.53 -3.82 -12.20
C ASP A 184 5.92 -3.26 -11.82
N PHE A 185 6.83 -4.15 -11.45
CA PHE A 185 8.16 -3.78 -11.02
C PHE A 185 9.19 -4.89 -11.26
N MET A 186 10.46 -4.53 -11.19
CA MET A 186 11.57 -5.48 -11.22
C MET A 186 11.60 -6.29 -9.92
N VAL A 187 11.39 -7.60 -10.05
CA VAL A 187 11.31 -8.55 -8.93
C VAL A 187 12.63 -9.28 -8.75
N VAL A 188 13.13 -9.33 -7.53
CA VAL A 188 14.12 -10.32 -7.08
C VAL A 188 13.35 -11.53 -6.54
N GLU A 189 13.34 -12.62 -7.31
CA GLU A 189 12.78 -13.90 -6.87
C GLU A 189 13.81 -14.65 -6.07
N THR A 190 13.44 -15.05 -4.86
CA THR A 190 14.35 -15.77 -3.94
C THR A 190 13.77 -17.09 -3.49
N GLN A 191 14.64 -17.99 -3.07
CA GLN A 191 14.30 -19.17 -2.29
C GLN A 191 14.53 -18.86 -0.81
N SER A 192 13.56 -18.20 -0.20
CA SER A 192 13.58 -17.82 1.22
C SER A 192 12.16 -17.85 1.78
N PRO A 193 11.95 -18.19 3.05
CA PRO A 193 10.64 -18.09 3.67
C PRO A 193 10.30 -16.61 3.92
N VAL A 194 9.20 -16.12 3.32
CA VAL A 194 8.59 -14.83 3.63
C VAL A 194 7.14 -15.08 4.04
N ASN A 195 6.69 -14.47 5.12
CA ASN A 195 5.36 -14.63 5.67
C ASN A 195 4.63 -13.27 5.73
N SER A 196 3.30 -13.32 5.91
CA SER A 196 2.54 -12.10 6.17
C SER A 196 3.11 -11.37 7.40
N GLY A 197 3.46 -10.10 7.23
CA GLY A 197 4.12 -9.27 8.23
C GLY A 197 5.63 -9.06 7.98
N ASP A 198 6.29 -9.92 7.18
CA ASP A 198 7.66 -9.66 6.71
C ASP A 198 7.70 -8.60 5.59
N SER A 199 6.56 -8.36 4.96
CA SER A 199 6.38 -7.35 3.91
C SER A 199 6.93 -5.98 4.35
N GLY A 200 7.72 -5.35 3.47
CA GLY A 200 8.42 -4.09 3.73
C GLY A 200 9.76 -4.25 4.42
N GLY A 201 10.14 -5.47 4.80
CA GLY A 201 11.39 -5.77 5.46
C GLY A 201 12.61 -5.74 4.53
N PRO A 202 13.81 -5.51 5.09
CA PRO A 202 15.04 -5.49 4.33
C PRO A 202 15.43 -6.88 3.85
N VAL A 203 15.88 -6.96 2.61
CA VAL A 203 16.64 -8.08 2.06
C VAL A 203 18.04 -7.57 1.77
N VAL A 204 19.05 -8.16 2.40
CA VAL A 204 20.44 -7.70 2.34
C VAL A 204 21.37 -8.74 1.74
N SER A 205 22.41 -8.27 1.07
CA SER A 205 23.52 -9.10 0.56
C SER A 205 24.45 -9.57 1.68
N ASP A 206 25.41 -10.39 1.33
CA ASP A 206 26.54 -10.81 2.19
C ASP A 206 27.44 -9.64 2.64
N LYS A 207 27.32 -8.48 2.00
CA LYS A 207 27.98 -7.22 2.41
C LYS A 207 27.15 -6.40 3.40
N GLY A 208 25.91 -6.82 3.70
CA GLY A 208 24.97 -6.09 4.53
C GLY A 208 24.45 -4.81 3.88
N GLU A 209 24.35 -4.78 2.55
CA GLU A 209 23.73 -3.73 1.76
C GLU A 209 22.29 -4.13 1.42
N LEU A 210 21.37 -3.17 1.43
CA LEU A 210 19.99 -3.39 1.02
C LEU A 210 19.94 -3.66 -0.48
N VAL A 211 19.48 -4.85 -0.88
CA VAL A 211 19.38 -5.30 -2.27
C VAL A 211 17.92 -5.45 -2.74
N ALA A 212 16.97 -5.57 -1.81
CA ALA A 212 15.56 -5.59 -2.14
C ALA A 212 14.69 -5.34 -0.89
N ILE A 213 13.39 -5.11 -1.11
CA ILE A 213 12.35 -5.03 -0.07
C ILE A 213 11.45 -6.25 -0.19
N ALA A 214 11.26 -6.99 0.90
CA ALA A 214 10.37 -8.15 0.94
C ALA A 214 8.92 -7.73 0.64
N GLN A 215 8.23 -8.47 -0.27
CA GLN A 215 6.88 -8.09 -0.71
C GLN A 215 5.85 -9.21 -0.50
N ALA A 216 6.03 -10.38 -1.10
CA ALA A 216 5.04 -11.44 -1.09
C ALA A 216 5.65 -12.83 -1.23
N THR A 217 4.82 -13.85 -0.96
CA THR A 217 5.14 -15.24 -1.27
C THR A 217 4.31 -15.75 -2.43
N SER A 218 4.86 -16.72 -3.18
CA SER A 218 4.08 -17.44 -4.18
C SER A 218 3.07 -18.37 -3.50
N ARG A 219 1.78 -18.21 -3.84
CA ARG A 219 0.73 -19.15 -3.39
C ARG A 219 0.87 -20.57 -4.00
N LYS A 220 1.64 -20.71 -5.08
CA LYS A 220 1.76 -21.96 -5.86
C LYS A 220 3.08 -22.69 -5.65
N GLY A 221 4.06 -22.07 -5.02
CA GLY A 221 5.40 -22.66 -4.83
C GLY A 221 5.84 -22.54 -3.38
N SER A 222 6.31 -23.64 -2.80
CA SER A 222 6.94 -23.65 -1.48
C SER A 222 8.25 -22.85 -1.54
N LEU A 223 8.47 -21.95 -0.59
CA LEU A 223 9.71 -21.19 -0.41
C LEU A 223 10.09 -20.24 -1.57
N ILE A 224 9.17 -19.87 -2.45
CA ILE A 224 9.40 -18.82 -3.46
C ILE A 224 8.86 -17.52 -2.94
N SER A 225 9.71 -16.51 -2.86
CA SER A 225 9.35 -15.16 -2.43
C SER A 225 9.70 -14.15 -3.50
N TYR A 226 8.90 -13.09 -3.55
CA TYR A 226 9.08 -11.95 -4.44
C TYR A 226 9.47 -10.74 -3.60
N ASN A 227 10.50 -10.05 -4.05
CA ASN A 227 10.99 -8.86 -3.37
C ASN A 227 11.15 -7.75 -4.41
N VAL A 228 10.90 -6.51 -4.00
CA VAL A 228 11.06 -5.34 -4.87
C VAL A 228 12.55 -5.04 -5.00
N ASP A 229 13.07 -5.04 -6.23
CA ASP A 229 14.50 -4.84 -6.51
C ASP A 229 14.99 -3.46 -6.05
N ILE A 230 16.29 -3.36 -5.73
CA ILE A 230 16.91 -2.11 -5.27
C ILE A 230 16.84 -0.99 -6.33
N SER A 231 16.79 -1.32 -7.61
CA SER A 231 16.63 -0.33 -8.68
C SER A 231 15.30 0.40 -8.59
N GLU A 232 14.23 -0.31 -8.24
CA GLU A 232 12.90 0.25 -8.02
C GLU A 232 12.85 1.11 -6.75
N VAL A 233 13.53 0.68 -5.69
CA VAL A 233 13.66 1.45 -4.44
C VAL A 233 14.36 2.78 -4.71
N LYS A 234 15.47 2.78 -5.44
CA LYS A 234 16.20 4.00 -5.83
C LYS A 234 15.35 4.90 -6.70
N ALA A 235 14.72 4.34 -7.73
CA ALA A 235 13.83 5.10 -8.62
C ALA A 235 12.67 5.74 -7.85
N PHE A 236 12.11 5.05 -6.85
CA PHE A 236 11.08 5.60 -5.98
C PHE A 236 11.61 6.71 -5.08
N MET A 237 12.79 6.54 -4.47
CA MET A 237 13.39 7.56 -3.61
C MET A 237 13.81 8.83 -4.39
N ASP A 238 14.18 8.68 -5.64
CA ASP A 238 14.61 9.78 -6.52
C ASP A 238 13.44 10.45 -7.28
N SER A 239 12.22 9.87 -7.18
CA SER A 239 11.04 10.43 -7.84
C SER A 239 10.46 11.63 -7.08
N ASP A 240 9.64 12.42 -7.77
CA ASP A 240 8.77 13.41 -7.14
C ASP A 240 7.72 12.65 -6.28
N TRP A 241 7.89 12.68 -5.00
CA TRP A 241 7.04 11.93 -4.09
C TRP A 241 5.62 12.46 -4.10
N LYS A 242 4.69 11.60 -4.47
CA LYS A 242 3.28 11.89 -4.31
C LYS A 242 2.84 11.47 -2.91
N GLN A 243 2.26 12.41 -2.17
CA GLN A 243 1.64 12.10 -0.88
C GLN A 243 0.53 11.05 -1.05
N ALA A 244 0.48 10.06 -0.19
CA ALA A 244 -0.66 9.16 -0.13
C ALA A 244 -1.96 9.94 0.11
N PRO A 245 -3.08 9.59 -0.55
CA PRO A 245 -4.36 10.24 -0.33
C PRO A 245 -4.82 10.07 1.12
N LEU A 246 -5.51 11.08 1.65
CA LEU A 246 -6.22 10.92 2.92
C LEU A 246 -7.36 9.91 2.75
N PRO A 247 -7.66 9.11 3.78
CA PRO A 247 -8.92 8.38 3.83
C PRO A 247 -10.08 9.34 3.53
N VAL A 248 -10.99 8.93 2.66
CA VAL A 248 -12.07 9.82 2.21
C VAL A 248 -12.94 10.32 3.37
N VAL A 249 -13.08 9.51 4.41
CA VAL A 249 -13.82 9.88 5.64
C VAL A 249 -13.18 11.11 6.28
N ASP A 250 -11.85 11.12 6.44
CA ASP A 250 -11.11 12.25 7.03
C ASP A 250 -11.22 13.52 6.17
N VAL A 251 -11.30 13.34 4.84
CA VAL A 251 -11.51 14.47 3.91
C VAL A 251 -12.94 15.00 4.01
N LEU A 252 -13.94 14.10 4.08
CA LEU A 252 -15.36 14.50 4.23
C LEU A 252 -15.63 15.18 5.56
N GLU A 253 -15.06 14.73 6.66
CA GLU A 253 -15.18 15.39 7.97
C GLU A 253 -14.69 16.84 7.93
N GLN A 254 -13.64 17.12 7.16
CA GLN A 254 -13.13 18.48 6.97
C GLN A 254 -14.01 19.34 6.04
N THR A 255 -14.96 18.73 5.30
CA THR A 255 -15.92 19.48 4.47
C THR A 255 -17.13 19.97 5.23
N GLU A 256 -17.36 19.49 6.45
CA GLU A 256 -18.55 19.73 7.27
C GLU A 256 -19.85 19.23 6.60
N VAL A 257 -19.76 18.36 5.60
CA VAL A 257 -20.89 17.78 4.90
C VAL A 257 -21.22 16.43 5.53
N ALA A 258 -22.49 16.25 5.92
CA ALA A 258 -22.95 14.98 6.50
C ALA A 258 -22.92 13.86 5.47
N TYR A 259 -22.43 12.72 5.85
CA TYR A 259 -22.36 11.52 5.01
C TYR A 259 -22.88 10.28 5.75
N LYS A 260 -23.25 9.25 4.99
CA LYS A 260 -23.59 7.92 5.47
C LYS A 260 -22.74 6.90 4.73
N ARG A 261 -22.28 5.87 5.43
CA ARG A 261 -21.71 4.69 4.82
C ARG A 261 -22.83 3.74 4.42
N ILE A 262 -23.00 3.50 3.14
CA ILE A 262 -24.08 2.62 2.62
C ILE A 262 -23.56 1.22 2.25
N GLN A 263 -22.26 1.13 1.87
CA GLN A 263 -21.55 -0.12 1.63
C GLN A 263 -20.12 0.00 2.16
N GLU A 264 -19.33 -1.06 2.08
CA GLU A 264 -17.95 -1.07 2.57
C GLU A 264 -17.08 -0.01 1.89
N ASP A 265 -17.30 0.20 0.60
CA ASP A 265 -16.52 1.05 -0.31
C ASP A 265 -17.30 2.30 -0.80
N LEU A 266 -18.52 2.55 -0.33
CA LEU A 266 -19.39 3.60 -0.83
C LEU A 266 -19.96 4.48 0.26
N LEU A 267 -19.79 5.80 0.07
CA LEU A 267 -20.34 6.85 0.93
C LEU A 267 -21.43 7.63 0.21
N GLU A 268 -22.56 7.84 0.91
CA GLU A 268 -23.67 8.67 0.46
C GLU A 268 -23.61 10.02 1.13
N VAL A 269 -23.73 11.08 0.34
CA VAL A 269 -23.71 12.47 0.76
C VAL A 269 -24.96 13.17 0.24
N THR A 270 -25.67 13.91 1.09
CA THR A 270 -26.82 14.73 0.68
C THR A 270 -26.38 16.17 0.52
N ILE A 271 -26.44 16.68 -0.71
CA ILE A 271 -26.14 18.09 -1.03
C ILE A 271 -27.43 18.89 -1.13
N THR A 272 -27.55 19.90 -0.28
CA THR A 272 -28.66 20.88 -0.36
C THR A 272 -28.27 22.03 -1.29
N GLN A 273 -29.05 22.27 -2.31
CA GLN A 273 -28.81 23.31 -3.30
C GLN A 273 -29.45 24.68 -2.90
N ASN A 274 -29.14 25.72 -3.65
CA ASN A 274 -29.62 27.09 -3.36
C ASN A 274 -31.16 27.21 -3.39
N ASP A 275 -31.84 26.40 -4.20
CA ASP A 275 -33.29 26.30 -4.28
C ASP A 275 -33.93 25.42 -3.20
N LYS A 276 -33.12 24.98 -2.22
CA LYS A 276 -33.46 24.04 -1.13
C LYS A 276 -33.76 22.61 -1.59
N SER A 277 -33.60 22.30 -2.87
CA SER A 277 -33.66 20.91 -3.34
C SER A 277 -32.47 20.10 -2.79
N GLN A 278 -32.69 18.82 -2.57
CA GLN A 278 -31.63 17.90 -2.11
C GLN A 278 -31.27 16.91 -3.22
N GLN A 279 -29.99 16.69 -3.40
CA GLN A 279 -29.47 15.71 -4.32
C GLN A 279 -28.51 14.78 -3.61
N THR A 280 -28.72 13.48 -3.79
CA THR A 280 -27.79 12.45 -3.32
C THR A 280 -26.60 12.38 -4.25
N VAL A 281 -25.41 12.41 -3.66
CA VAL A 281 -24.12 12.25 -4.32
C VAL A 281 -23.40 11.09 -3.65
N TYR A 282 -22.76 10.27 -4.44
CA TYR A 282 -21.96 9.15 -3.97
C TYR A 282 -20.48 9.45 -4.15
N VAL A 283 -19.69 9.00 -3.19
CA VAL A 283 -18.22 9.14 -3.19
C VAL A 283 -17.61 7.78 -2.96
N SER A 284 -16.73 7.32 -3.86
CA SER A 284 -16.00 6.08 -3.65
C SER A 284 -15.05 6.21 -2.47
N LYS A 285 -15.05 5.22 -1.60
CA LYS A 285 -14.06 5.10 -0.53
C LYS A 285 -12.73 4.65 -1.10
N ASP A 286 -12.76 3.62 -1.91
CA ASP A 286 -11.60 3.09 -2.60
C ASP A 286 -11.20 4.02 -3.75
N VAL A 287 -9.91 4.01 -4.05
CA VAL A 287 -9.34 4.77 -5.15
C VAL A 287 -8.94 3.82 -6.28
N GLU A 288 -9.26 4.23 -7.51
CA GLU A 288 -8.74 3.55 -8.69
C GLU A 288 -7.36 4.11 -9.02
N TYR A 289 -6.49 3.25 -9.48
CA TYR A 289 -5.14 3.63 -9.87
C TYR A 289 -5.02 3.78 -11.38
N PHE A 290 -4.46 4.90 -11.81
CA PHE A 290 -4.07 5.13 -13.19
C PHE A 290 -2.70 5.81 -13.24
N GLU A 291 -1.67 5.07 -13.61
CA GLU A 291 -0.27 5.50 -13.56
C GLU A 291 0.11 6.04 -12.16
N GLN A 292 0.39 7.32 -12.03
CA GLN A 292 0.67 7.97 -10.75
C GLN A 292 -0.55 8.69 -10.15
N ALA A 293 -1.71 8.59 -10.79
CA ALA A 293 -2.94 9.21 -10.30
C ALA A 293 -3.75 8.23 -9.45
N ASP A 294 -4.10 8.64 -8.26
CA ASP A 294 -5.10 8.00 -7.43
C ASP A 294 -6.45 8.63 -7.75
N VAL A 295 -7.37 7.89 -8.35
CA VAL A 295 -8.64 8.41 -8.85
C VAL A 295 -9.78 8.07 -7.89
N ARG A 296 -10.45 9.09 -7.38
CA ARG A 296 -11.68 8.98 -6.59
C ARG A 296 -12.88 9.34 -7.45
N LYS A 297 -13.90 8.49 -7.44
CA LYS A 297 -15.14 8.75 -8.14
C LYS A 297 -16.12 9.54 -7.28
N VAL A 298 -16.77 10.52 -7.87
CA VAL A 298 -17.86 11.30 -7.28
C VAL A 298 -18.99 11.33 -8.29
N TRP A 299 -20.16 10.77 -7.96
CA TRP A 299 -21.23 10.64 -8.94
C TRP A 299 -22.63 10.80 -8.33
N SER A 300 -23.62 10.97 -9.18
CA SER A 300 -25.01 11.05 -8.78
C SER A 300 -25.93 10.53 -9.88
N LEU A 301 -27.04 9.89 -9.48
CA LEU A 301 -28.04 9.35 -10.36
C LEU A 301 -29.05 10.41 -10.79
N ALA A 302 -29.23 10.59 -12.09
CA ALA A 302 -30.24 11.48 -12.66
C ALA A 302 -31.53 10.73 -12.99
N ALA A 303 -31.45 9.56 -13.65
CA ALA A 303 -32.61 8.76 -14.03
C ALA A 303 -32.31 7.27 -14.02
N SER A 304 -33.35 6.47 -13.80
CA SER A 304 -33.36 5.02 -13.97
C SER A 304 -34.54 4.62 -14.84
N MET A 305 -34.33 3.81 -15.85
CA MET A 305 -35.35 3.40 -16.81
C MET A 305 -35.17 1.95 -17.23
N LYS A 306 -36.28 1.28 -17.58
CA LYS A 306 -36.26 -0.15 -18.00
C LYS A 306 -35.77 -0.35 -19.43
N GLU A 307 -35.90 0.66 -20.27
CA GLU A 307 -35.50 0.61 -21.67
C GLU A 307 -34.28 1.50 -21.90
N ALA A 308 -33.47 1.16 -22.88
CA ALA A 308 -32.32 1.98 -23.26
C ALA A 308 -32.76 3.41 -23.59
N PRO A 309 -32.03 4.45 -23.16
CA PRO A 309 -32.32 5.82 -23.52
C PRO A 309 -32.42 6.02 -25.04
N SER A 310 -33.39 6.81 -25.48
CA SER A 310 -33.56 7.11 -26.91
C SER A 310 -32.30 7.77 -27.49
N LEU A 311 -32.11 7.66 -28.81
CA LEU A 311 -31.00 8.32 -29.50
C LEU A 311 -30.95 9.82 -29.22
N GLU A 312 -32.11 10.48 -29.11
CA GLU A 312 -32.20 11.90 -28.78
C GLU A 312 -31.60 12.19 -27.38
N VAL A 313 -31.92 11.37 -26.39
CA VAL A 313 -31.35 11.48 -25.04
C VAL A 313 -29.84 11.24 -25.08
N GLN A 314 -29.38 10.20 -25.78
CA GLN A 314 -27.95 9.91 -25.90
C GLN A 314 -27.19 11.06 -26.55
N MET A 315 -27.72 11.66 -27.61
CA MET A 315 -27.11 12.83 -28.26
C MET A 315 -27.04 14.05 -27.34
N LYS A 316 -28.10 14.32 -26.58
CA LYS A 316 -28.07 15.37 -25.55
C LYS A 316 -27.02 15.16 -24.49
N LEU A 317 -26.81 13.92 -24.01
CA LEU A 317 -25.78 13.60 -23.04
C LEU A 317 -24.38 13.87 -23.62
N LEU A 318 -24.13 13.46 -24.88
CA LEU A 318 -22.85 13.73 -25.56
C LEU A 318 -22.61 15.22 -25.77
N GLU A 319 -23.60 15.98 -26.18
CA GLU A 319 -23.49 17.44 -26.32
C GLU A 319 -23.21 18.13 -24.99
N GLN A 320 -23.87 17.69 -23.90
CA GLN A 320 -23.60 18.22 -22.55
C GLN A 320 -22.18 17.87 -22.11
N ASN A 321 -21.69 16.67 -22.39
CA ASN A 321 -20.31 16.27 -22.06
C ASN A 321 -19.29 17.23 -22.71
N GLY A 322 -19.52 17.67 -23.92
CA GLY A 322 -18.66 18.66 -24.60
C GLY A 322 -18.67 20.06 -23.98
N ARG A 323 -19.69 20.37 -23.16
CA ARG A 323 -19.86 21.68 -22.51
C ARG A 323 -19.49 21.68 -21.02
N THR A 324 -19.38 20.51 -20.40
CA THR A 324 -19.04 20.39 -18.98
C THR A 324 -17.55 20.59 -18.74
N LYS A 325 -17.20 21.23 -17.63
CA LYS A 325 -15.80 21.50 -17.27
C LYS A 325 -15.14 20.32 -16.56
N LEU A 326 -15.94 19.49 -15.90
CA LEU A 326 -15.46 18.41 -15.06
C LEU A 326 -16.47 17.26 -15.10
N GLY A 327 -16.00 16.05 -15.36
CA GLY A 327 -16.84 14.86 -15.40
C GLY A 327 -17.62 14.70 -16.70
N SER A 328 -18.47 13.69 -16.71
CA SER A 328 -19.28 13.31 -17.89
C SER A 328 -20.55 12.59 -17.47
N TRP A 329 -21.53 12.63 -18.35
CA TRP A 329 -22.69 11.74 -18.32
C TRP A 329 -22.30 10.35 -18.80
N THR A 330 -22.78 9.34 -18.10
CA THR A 330 -22.64 7.92 -18.47
C THR A 330 -24.00 7.24 -18.45
N ILE A 331 -24.14 6.20 -19.24
CA ILE A 331 -25.29 5.29 -19.21
C ILE A 331 -24.73 3.95 -18.77
N GLU A 332 -25.24 3.44 -17.66
CA GLU A 332 -24.84 2.16 -17.08
C GLU A 332 -26.07 1.24 -17.00
N GLU A 333 -25.87 -0.05 -17.12
CA GLU A 333 -26.92 -1.06 -16.93
C GLU A 333 -26.74 -1.72 -15.56
N ASP A 334 -27.82 -1.74 -14.77
CA ASP A 334 -27.80 -2.41 -13.48
C ASP A 334 -28.04 -3.94 -13.62
N ARG A 335 -27.84 -4.70 -12.54
CA ARG A 335 -28.05 -6.16 -12.52
C ARG A 335 -29.48 -6.57 -12.86
N ASN A 336 -30.44 -5.67 -12.73
CA ASN A 336 -31.83 -5.92 -13.03
C ASN A 336 -32.19 -5.52 -14.47
N GLY A 337 -31.20 -5.13 -15.28
CA GLY A 337 -31.39 -4.68 -16.66
C GLY A 337 -31.99 -3.28 -16.78
N ASN A 338 -31.92 -2.43 -15.71
CA ASN A 338 -32.34 -1.04 -15.83
C ASN A 338 -31.15 -0.20 -16.30
N TYR A 339 -31.45 0.78 -17.15
CA TYR A 339 -30.46 1.77 -17.60
C TYR A 339 -30.45 2.96 -16.63
N LEU A 340 -29.27 3.30 -16.16
CA LEU A 340 -29.00 4.39 -15.23
C LEU A 340 -28.32 5.52 -15.97
N ILE A 341 -28.86 6.75 -15.89
CA ILE A 341 -28.18 7.95 -16.36
C ILE A 341 -27.48 8.59 -15.16
N ILE A 342 -26.17 8.58 -15.20
CA ILE A 342 -25.31 9.01 -14.08
C ILE A 342 -24.42 10.17 -14.55
N TYR A 343 -24.28 11.19 -13.71
CA TYR A 343 -23.21 12.18 -13.87
C TYR A 343 -22.07 11.87 -12.95
N MET A 344 -20.86 11.68 -13.50
CA MET A 344 -19.68 11.25 -12.76
C MET A 344 -18.50 12.17 -12.99
N CYS A 345 -17.83 12.54 -11.90
CA CYS A 345 -16.50 13.16 -11.91
C CYS A 345 -15.46 12.19 -11.40
N LYS A 346 -14.29 12.18 -12.04
CA LYS A 346 -13.08 11.51 -11.56
C LYS A 346 -12.16 12.58 -11.01
N LEU A 347 -11.84 12.49 -9.73
CA LEU A 347 -11.05 13.46 -8.98
C LEU A 347 -9.75 12.82 -8.51
N ASP A 348 -8.64 13.56 -8.50
CA ASP A 348 -7.44 13.09 -7.82
C ASP A 348 -7.74 12.92 -6.33
N ALA A 349 -7.45 11.75 -5.77
CA ALA A 349 -7.79 11.41 -4.38
C ALA A 349 -7.00 12.24 -3.35
N THR A 350 -5.91 12.91 -3.77
CA THR A 350 -5.15 13.87 -2.95
C THR A 350 -5.73 15.29 -2.99
N ALA A 351 -6.85 15.49 -3.71
CA ALA A 351 -7.52 16.78 -3.78
C ALA A 351 -7.94 17.27 -2.39
N THR A 352 -7.90 18.59 -2.23
CA THR A 352 -8.24 19.22 -0.94
C THR A 352 -9.71 19.00 -0.56
N PRO A 353 -10.07 19.07 0.74
CA PRO A 353 -11.47 18.99 1.20
C PRO A 353 -12.37 19.99 0.48
N ARG A 354 -11.87 21.21 0.23
CA ARG A 354 -12.59 22.24 -0.53
C ARG A 354 -12.87 21.78 -1.96
N THR A 355 -11.91 21.16 -2.62
CA THR A 355 -12.07 20.67 -3.99
C THR A 355 -13.07 19.52 -4.04
N LEU A 356 -13.02 18.58 -3.09
CA LEU A 356 -14.00 17.50 -2.99
C LEU A 356 -15.42 18.05 -2.78
N LYS A 357 -15.60 18.99 -1.84
CA LYS A 357 -16.89 19.66 -1.59
C LYS A 357 -17.44 20.34 -2.85
N SER A 358 -16.62 21.16 -3.52
CA SER A 358 -17.03 21.83 -4.75
C SER A 358 -17.36 20.84 -5.88
N THR A 359 -16.67 19.70 -5.94
CA THR A 359 -16.98 18.65 -6.91
C THR A 359 -18.32 17.98 -6.60
N MET A 360 -18.61 17.66 -5.33
CA MET A 360 -19.90 17.12 -4.93
C MET A 360 -21.06 18.09 -5.24
N GLU A 361 -20.88 19.38 -4.95
CA GLU A 361 -21.86 20.43 -5.29
C GLU A 361 -22.07 20.58 -6.80
N TYR A 362 -20.98 20.47 -7.58
CA TYR A 362 -21.03 20.50 -9.04
C TYR A 362 -21.78 19.29 -9.60
N VAL A 363 -21.48 18.07 -9.14
CA VAL A 363 -22.17 16.84 -9.50
C VAL A 363 -23.66 16.94 -9.16
N ALA A 364 -23.99 17.36 -7.93
CA ALA A 364 -25.37 17.53 -7.49
C ALA A 364 -26.17 18.47 -8.42
N ARG A 365 -25.59 19.63 -8.74
CA ARG A 365 -26.21 20.62 -9.60
C ARG A 365 -26.46 20.10 -11.01
N LEU A 366 -25.47 19.49 -11.65
CA LEU A 366 -25.64 18.96 -13.01
C LEU A 366 -26.65 17.82 -13.04
N THR A 367 -26.63 16.94 -12.04
CA THR A 367 -27.60 15.85 -11.92
C THR A 367 -29.03 16.40 -11.76
N THR A 368 -29.23 17.44 -10.96
CA THR A 368 -30.55 18.07 -10.81
C THR A 368 -31.05 18.73 -12.10
N LEU A 369 -30.15 19.36 -12.88
CA LEU A 369 -30.49 19.87 -14.21
C LEU A 369 -30.85 18.70 -15.15
N GLY A 370 -30.04 17.63 -15.17
CA GLY A 370 -30.29 16.44 -15.97
C GLY A 370 -31.60 15.74 -15.63
N LYS A 371 -32.04 15.72 -14.37
CA LYS A 371 -33.34 15.17 -13.98
C LYS A 371 -34.51 15.88 -14.69
N LYS A 372 -34.39 17.17 -14.95
CA LYS A 372 -35.41 17.94 -15.70
C LYS A 372 -35.42 17.54 -17.17
N ASP A 373 -34.26 17.24 -17.73
CA ASP A 373 -34.11 16.92 -19.16
C ASP A 373 -34.36 15.44 -19.47
N PHE A 374 -34.02 14.52 -18.55
CA PHE A 374 -34.03 13.08 -18.78
C PHE A 374 -34.94 12.30 -17.82
N GLY A 375 -35.47 12.93 -16.78
CA GLY A 375 -36.18 12.32 -15.64
C GLY A 375 -37.67 12.12 -15.84
N THR A 376 -38.22 12.19 -17.04
CA THR A 376 -39.63 11.88 -17.27
C THR A 376 -39.80 10.59 -18.01
N THR A 377 -40.11 9.54 -17.32
CA THR A 377 -41.20 8.61 -17.52
C THR A 377 -41.01 7.33 -16.74
N THR A 378 -41.38 7.36 -15.49
CA THR A 378 -42.12 6.24 -14.90
C THR A 378 -42.78 6.73 -13.63
N THR A 379 -44.05 6.93 -13.67
CA THR A 379 -44.96 6.95 -12.52
C THR A 379 -44.96 5.55 -11.91
N SER A 380 -44.09 5.33 -10.94
CA SER A 380 -44.28 4.39 -9.86
C SER A 380 -43.51 4.89 -8.66
N THR A 381 -44.27 5.21 -7.64
CA THR A 381 -43.79 5.67 -6.34
C THR A 381 -42.66 4.75 -5.84
N PRO A 382 -41.45 5.25 -5.55
CA PRO A 382 -40.37 4.41 -5.08
C PRO A 382 -40.58 4.13 -3.60
N GLN A 383 -41.30 3.06 -3.27
CA GLN A 383 -41.34 2.59 -1.88
C GLN A 383 -40.23 1.59 -1.56
N THR A 384 -39.39 1.24 -2.54
CA THR A 384 -38.29 0.26 -2.41
C THR A 384 -36.97 0.69 -3.05
N ALA A 385 -36.84 1.95 -3.46
CA ALA A 385 -35.59 2.44 -4.12
C ALA A 385 -34.36 2.55 -3.18
N LYS A 386 -34.53 2.27 -1.89
CA LYS A 386 -33.41 2.31 -0.92
C LYS A 386 -32.47 1.11 -1.05
N ASP A 387 -33.00 -0.06 -1.42
CA ASP A 387 -32.18 -1.27 -1.49
C ASP A 387 -31.58 -1.53 -2.87
N THR A 388 -32.25 -1.04 -3.93
CA THR A 388 -31.81 -1.27 -5.34
C THR A 388 -30.62 -0.42 -5.76
N THR A 389 -30.50 0.81 -5.29
CA THR A 389 -29.39 1.70 -5.72
C THR A 389 -28.05 1.31 -5.06
N ALA A 390 -28.10 0.81 -3.83
CA ALA A 390 -26.91 0.35 -3.12
C ALA A 390 -26.38 -0.98 -3.70
N ASP A 391 -27.27 -1.93 -4.03
CA ASP A 391 -26.89 -3.21 -4.63
C ASP A 391 -26.36 -3.07 -6.06
N VAL A 392 -26.93 -2.14 -6.83
CA VAL A 392 -26.53 -1.85 -8.21
C VAL A 392 -25.15 -1.21 -8.30
N LEU A 393 -24.82 -0.34 -7.34
CA LEU A 393 -23.55 0.39 -7.33
C LEU A 393 -22.40 -0.44 -6.74
N GLY A 394 -22.70 -1.41 -5.87
CA GLY A 394 -21.70 -2.30 -5.27
C GLY A 394 -21.01 -3.20 -6.27
N ASP A 395 -21.75 -3.70 -7.28
CA ASP A 395 -21.19 -4.56 -8.32
C ASP A 395 -20.33 -3.83 -9.33
N TRP A 396 -20.61 -2.56 -9.53
CA TRP A 396 -19.87 -1.75 -10.47
C TRP A 396 -18.50 -1.31 -9.96
N LEU A 397 -18.33 -1.30 -8.63
CA LEU A 397 -17.07 -0.96 -7.97
C LEU A 397 -16.18 -2.18 -7.68
N GLY A 398 -16.70 -3.39 -7.85
CA GLY A 398 -16.03 -4.66 -7.50
C GLY A 398 -15.32 -5.39 -8.64
N ASN A 399 -15.26 -4.84 -9.88
CA ASN A 399 -14.54 -5.40 -11.01
C ASN A 399 -13.35 -4.56 -11.42
#